data_f845f450086f00840c749925dcce6303
#
_entry.id   f845f450086f00840c749925dcce6303
#
_cell.length_a   1.000
_cell.length_b   1.000
_cell.length_c   1.000
_cell.angle_alpha   90.00
_cell.angle_beta   90.00
_cell.angle_gamma   90.00
#
_symmetry.space_group_name_H-M   'P 1'
#
loop_
_entity.id
_entity.type
_entity.pdbx_description
1 polymer ?
#
loop_
_entity_poly.entity_id
_entity_poly.type
_entity_poly.pdbx_seq_one_letter_code
_entity_poly.pdbx_strand_id
1 'polypeptide(L)'
;MHIETMSYPRLKDSVCKCLNIDQSVLLKEMTELSRIEQEHGEEEFNEKVVEFIGSCDLQIPDEIEFYHLGWRLDNEESRESKNLRELVLSKNSFSDYLKAHNITFLNGDCLKIFYKGNEILASEQSSDRVANYLRMRLGIDDDERCVNGFAFRDSLEKDSYWNHLRRGPEFLQQFSEYIEDRNLIDDYIKNSHYFCFEYMVPISDIIIDGHDEMDNKEKTYYLLGQCFRHLLKYHRNRMYPDFRDEDDNVLLRLEDDATMKKEWFVSKELIVV
;
A
#
# COMPACT_ATOMS: atom_id res chain seq x y z
N MET A 1 9.47 5.30 -18.96
CA MET A 1 10.49 4.99 -17.91
C MET A 1 9.74 4.76 -16.59
N HIS A 2 10.15 3.82 -15.76
CA HIS A 2 9.46 3.50 -14.50
C HIS A 2 10.43 3.37 -13.32
N ILE A 3 9.90 3.51 -12.11
CA ILE A 3 10.63 3.28 -10.86
C ILE A 3 10.33 1.85 -10.41
N GLU A 4 11.38 1.01 -10.41
CA GLU A 4 11.33 -0.36 -9.89
C GLU A 4 11.88 -0.39 -8.45
N THR A 5 11.10 -0.90 -7.53
CA THR A 5 11.39 -0.89 -6.09
C THR A 5 11.37 -2.30 -5.47
N MET A 6 11.28 -3.33 -6.33
CA MET A 6 11.23 -4.73 -5.91
C MET A 6 12.47 -5.17 -5.15
N SER A 7 13.65 -4.66 -5.52
CA SER A 7 14.93 -5.07 -4.93
C SER A 7 15.99 -3.98 -5.05
N TYR A 8 16.99 -4.04 -4.17
CA TYR A 8 18.11 -3.10 -4.18
C TYR A 8 18.77 -2.88 -5.56
N PRO A 9 19.09 -3.92 -6.38
CA PRO A 9 19.70 -3.69 -7.70
C PRO A 9 18.76 -2.92 -8.64
N ARG A 10 17.46 -3.28 -8.67
CA ARG A 10 16.46 -2.61 -9.53
C ARG A 10 16.22 -1.18 -9.09
N LEU A 11 16.08 -0.95 -7.78
CA LEU A 11 15.95 0.38 -7.20
C LEU A 11 17.13 1.28 -7.58
N LYS A 12 18.34 0.78 -7.41
CA LYS A 12 19.57 1.51 -7.79
C LYS A 12 19.58 1.88 -9.27
N ASP A 13 19.24 0.94 -10.15
CA ASP A 13 19.21 1.17 -11.60
C ASP A 13 18.11 2.18 -11.98
N SER A 14 16.96 2.15 -11.32
CA SER A 14 15.87 3.10 -11.52
C SER A 14 16.27 4.51 -11.10
N VAL A 15 16.90 4.68 -9.94
CA VAL A 15 17.40 5.98 -9.48
C VAL A 15 18.41 6.54 -10.48
N CYS A 16 19.36 5.72 -10.96
CA CYS A 16 20.32 6.15 -11.97
C CYS A 16 19.65 6.63 -13.27
N LYS A 17 18.62 5.90 -13.73
CA LYS A 17 17.86 6.28 -14.93
C LYS A 17 17.08 7.59 -14.73
N CYS A 18 16.38 7.73 -13.58
CA CYS A 18 15.61 8.93 -13.28
C CYS A 18 16.49 10.18 -13.16
N LEU A 19 17.69 10.04 -12.62
CA LEU A 19 18.64 11.16 -12.46
C LEU A 19 19.57 11.35 -13.64
N ASN A 20 19.51 10.46 -14.65
CA ASN A 20 20.41 10.43 -15.81
C ASN A 20 21.89 10.42 -15.41
N ILE A 21 22.27 9.56 -14.46
CA ILE A 21 23.62 9.43 -13.91
C ILE A 21 24.13 8.00 -14.00
N ASP A 22 25.44 7.86 -13.98
CA ASP A 22 26.10 6.55 -13.87
C ASP A 22 26.05 6.00 -12.44
N GLN A 23 26.05 4.67 -12.29
CA GLN A 23 26.09 4.00 -10.98
C GLN A 23 27.27 4.43 -10.13
N SER A 24 28.43 4.76 -10.72
CA SER A 24 29.61 5.24 -10.00
C SER A 24 29.37 6.58 -9.32
N VAL A 25 28.61 7.47 -9.97
CA VAL A 25 28.20 8.77 -9.40
C VAL A 25 27.24 8.55 -8.24
N LEU A 26 26.23 7.70 -8.41
CA LEU A 26 25.30 7.36 -7.34
C LEU A 26 26.02 6.75 -6.12
N LEU A 27 26.94 5.80 -6.32
CA LEU A 27 27.66 5.16 -5.21
C LEU A 27 28.55 6.15 -4.45
N LYS A 28 29.20 7.09 -5.16
CA LYS A 28 29.97 8.16 -4.52
C LYS A 28 29.07 9.06 -3.68
N GLU A 29 27.93 9.46 -4.22
CA GLU A 29 26.97 10.31 -3.52
C GLU A 29 26.38 9.61 -2.30
N MET A 30 25.99 8.34 -2.42
CA MET A 30 25.52 7.51 -1.30
C MET A 30 26.54 7.42 -0.16
N THR A 31 27.83 7.38 -0.49
CA THR A 31 28.91 7.35 0.53
C THR A 31 28.95 8.67 1.29
N GLU A 32 28.84 9.79 0.59
CA GLU A 32 28.84 11.13 1.19
C GLU A 32 27.56 11.37 2.02
N LEU A 33 26.39 11.02 1.47
CA LEU A 33 25.12 11.11 2.18
C LEU A 33 25.10 10.26 3.46
N SER A 34 25.70 9.05 3.41
CA SER A 34 25.85 8.22 4.62
C SER A 34 26.71 8.89 5.69
N ARG A 35 27.78 9.58 5.30
CA ARG A 35 28.63 10.33 6.21
C ARG A 35 27.88 11.53 6.82
N ILE A 36 27.16 12.30 5.99
CA ILE A 36 26.38 13.44 6.42
C ILE A 36 25.32 13.01 7.45
N GLU A 37 24.57 11.94 7.19
CA GLU A 37 23.55 11.46 8.11
C GLU A 37 24.16 11.03 9.47
N GLN A 38 25.33 10.38 9.47
CA GLN A 38 26.02 9.99 10.70
C GLN A 38 26.54 11.18 11.51
N GLU A 39 27.05 12.22 10.83
CA GLU A 39 27.66 13.38 11.47
C GLU A 39 26.65 14.45 11.85
N HIS A 40 25.57 14.63 11.08
CA HIS A 40 24.66 15.77 11.15
C HIS A 40 23.19 15.37 11.33
N GLY A 41 22.84 14.09 11.12
CA GLY A 41 21.50 13.57 11.30
C GLY A 41 20.64 13.59 10.05
N GLU A 42 19.37 13.18 10.24
CA GLU A 42 18.43 12.93 9.16
C GLU A 42 17.99 14.20 8.41
N GLU A 43 17.86 15.32 9.10
CA GLU A 43 17.42 16.60 8.50
C GLU A 43 18.42 17.07 7.44
N GLU A 44 19.70 17.14 7.79
CA GLU A 44 20.78 17.51 6.86
C GLU A 44 20.90 16.53 5.70
N PHE A 45 20.75 15.21 5.98
CA PHE A 45 20.68 14.19 4.94
C PHE A 45 19.59 14.48 3.90
N ASN A 46 18.37 14.78 4.36
CA ASN A 46 17.25 15.06 3.47
C ASN A 46 17.47 16.31 2.62
N GLU A 47 18.02 17.36 3.21
CA GLU A 47 18.37 18.59 2.47
C GLU A 47 19.39 18.28 1.37
N LYS A 48 20.43 17.50 1.65
CA LYS A 48 21.46 17.14 0.68
C LYS A 48 20.94 16.21 -0.41
N VAL A 49 20.02 15.29 -0.10
CA VAL A 49 19.34 14.47 -1.12
C VAL A 49 18.55 15.36 -2.08
N VAL A 50 17.79 16.32 -1.58
CA VAL A 50 17.02 17.27 -2.41
C VAL A 50 17.94 18.11 -3.28
N GLU A 51 19.04 18.65 -2.71
CA GLU A 51 20.06 19.39 -3.46
C GLU A 51 20.67 18.55 -4.59
N PHE A 52 21.04 17.29 -4.29
CA PHE A 52 21.62 16.39 -5.28
C PHE A 52 20.64 16.07 -6.41
N ILE A 53 19.40 15.68 -6.09
CA ILE A 53 18.36 15.45 -7.10
C ILE A 53 18.15 16.69 -7.97
N GLY A 54 18.10 17.87 -7.36
CA GLY A 54 17.94 19.15 -8.07
C GLY A 54 19.13 19.53 -8.97
N SER A 55 20.31 18.97 -8.72
CA SER A 55 21.51 19.19 -9.55
C SER A 55 21.60 18.26 -10.76
N CYS A 56 20.78 17.21 -10.82
CA CYS A 56 20.75 16.21 -11.87
C CYS A 56 19.79 16.58 -13.00
N ASP A 57 19.96 15.93 -14.17
CA ASP A 57 19.03 16.02 -15.30
C ASP A 57 17.83 15.08 -15.04
N LEU A 58 16.92 15.52 -14.17
CA LEU A 58 15.79 14.73 -13.70
C LEU A 58 14.83 14.34 -14.82
N GLN A 59 14.65 13.05 -14.98
CA GLN A 59 13.64 12.45 -15.84
C GLN A 59 12.43 12.01 -14.98
N ILE A 60 11.24 12.56 -15.28
CA ILE A 60 10.02 12.17 -14.58
C ILE A 60 9.60 10.78 -15.07
N PRO A 61 9.42 9.78 -14.19
CA PRO A 61 8.96 8.47 -14.58
C PRO A 61 7.49 8.51 -15.03
N ASP A 62 7.14 7.62 -15.97
CA ASP A 62 5.75 7.46 -16.41
C ASP A 62 4.95 6.64 -15.38
N GLU A 63 5.62 5.66 -14.75
CA GLU A 63 5.01 4.63 -13.92
C GLU A 63 5.89 4.30 -12.71
N ILE A 64 5.25 3.73 -11.67
CA ILE A 64 5.91 3.20 -10.47
C ILE A 64 5.34 1.83 -10.12
N GLU A 65 6.17 0.96 -9.54
CA GLU A 65 5.71 -0.27 -8.89
C GLU A 65 4.86 0.06 -7.66
N PHE A 66 3.72 -0.63 -7.57
CA PHE A 66 2.75 -0.50 -6.50
C PHE A 66 2.44 -1.90 -5.95
N TYR A 67 2.64 -2.11 -4.66
CA TYR A 67 2.46 -3.41 -4.00
C TYR A 67 1.22 -3.41 -3.13
N HIS A 68 0.21 -4.19 -3.53
CA HIS A 68 -1.04 -4.32 -2.79
C HIS A 68 -1.08 -5.66 -2.05
N LEU A 69 -1.31 -5.60 -0.74
CA LEU A 69 -1.44 -6.77 0.10
C LEU A 69 -2.92 -7.17 0.21
N GLY A 70 -3.23 -8.40 -0.09
CA GLY A 70 -4.63 -8.82 -0.05
C GLY A 70 -4.84 -10.33 0.04
N TRP A 71 -5.87 -10.70 0.77
CA TRP A 71 -6.36 -12.06 0.81
C TRP A 71 -7.30 -12.34 -0.36
N ARG A 72 -7.21 -13.52 -0.93
CA ARG A 72 -8.11 -13.98 -2.00
C ARG A 72 -8.60 -15.39 -1.69
N LEU A 73 -9.90 -15.59 -1.79
CA LEU A 73 -10.50 -16.93 -1.73
C LEU A 73 -9.90 -17.83 -2.80
N ASP A 74 -9.86 -19.15 -2.58
CA ASP A 74 -9.23 -20.12 -3.47
C ASP A 74 -9.83 -20.12 -4.89
N ASN A 75 -11.09 -19.71 -5.02
CA ASN A 75 -11.79 -19.58 -6.29
C ASN A 75 -11.69 -18.20 -6.94
N GLU A 76 -10.89 -17.28 -6.39
CA GLU A 76 -10.74 -15.91 -6.90
C GLU A 76 -9.58 -15.83 -7.91
N GLU A 77 -9.90 -15.55 -9.16
CA GLU A 77 -8.93 -15.42 -10.25
C GLU A 77 -8.69 -13.96 -10.66
N SER A 78 -9.41 -13.01 -10.06
CA SER A 78 -9.30 -11.59 -10.42
C SER A 78 -7.88 -11.05 -10.21
N ARG A 79 -7.43 -10.28 -11.18
CA ARG A 79 -6.16 -9.52 -11.14
C ARG A 79 -6.39 -8.05 -10.78
N GLU A 80 -7.64 -7.66 -10.61
CA GLU A 80 -8.05 -6.33 -10.20
C GLU A 80 -8.08 -6.24 -8.68
N SER A 81 -7.73 -5.09 -8.14
CA SER A 81 -7.99 -4.78 -6.73
C SER A 81 -8.97 -3.61 -6.67
N LYS A 82 -10.12 -3.87 -6.06
CA LYS A 82 -11.21 -2.92 -5.91
C LYS A 82 -11.17 -2.30 -4.54
N ASN A 83 -11.68 -1.08 -4.42
CA ASN A 83 -11.97 -0.54 -3.12
C ASN A 83 -13.03 -1.40 -2.40
N LEU A 84 -13.08 -1.28 -1.08
CA LEU A 84 -13.93 -2.15 -0.27
C LEU A 84 -15.42 -2.00 -0.61
N ARG A 85 -15.89 -0.76 -0.86
CA ARG A 85 -17.31 -0.51 -1.21
C ARG A 85 -17.69 -1.19 -2.51
N GLU A 86 -16.89 -1.06 -3.55
CA GLU A 86 -17.11 -1.74 -4.82
C GLU A 86 -17.05 -3.27 -4.66
N LEU A 87 -16.10 -3.76 -3.85
CA LEU A 87 -15.93 -5.18 -3.59
C LEU A 87 -17.18 -5.81 -2.95
N VAL A 88 -17.80 -5.15 -1.98
CA VAL A 88 -19.01 -5.68 -1.30
C VAL A 88 -20.29 -5.51 -2.12
N LEU A 89 -20.34 -4.53 -3.03
CA LEU A 89 -21.53 -4.26 -3.87
C LEU A 89 -21.51 -5.03 -5.19
N SER A 90 -20.34 -5.36 -5.75
CA SER A 90 -20.24 -6.11 -7.00
C SER A 90 -20.32 -7.62 -6.76
N LYS A 91 -20.77 -8.36 -7.80
CA LYS A 91 -20.78 -9.82 -7.73
C LYS A 91 -19.37 -10.39 -7.90
N ASN A 92 -18.85 -11.03 -6.85
CA ASN A 92 -17.52 -11.64 -6.80
C ASN A 92 -17.49 -12.69 -5.67
N SER A 93 -16.38 -13.44 -5.55
CA SER A 93 -16.21 -14.47 -4.53
C SER A 93 -16.36 -13.95 -3.10
N PHE A 94 -15.87 -12.74 -2.83
CA PHE A 94 -15.94 -12.11 -1.51
C PHE A 94 -17.39 -11.72 -1.14
N SER A 95 -18.13 -11.08 -2.05
CA SER A 95 -19.52 -10.72 -1.81
C SER A 95 -20.42 -11.96 -1.67
N ASP A 96 -20.15 -13.03 -2.43
CA ASP A 96 -20.85 -14.31 -2.30
C ASP A 96 -20.53 -14.97 -0.95
N TYR A 97 -19.27 -14.89 -0.49
CA TYR A 97 -18.86 -15.34 0.84
C TYR A 97 -19.61 -14.61 1.96
N LEU A 98 -19.66 -13.28 1.93
CA LEU A 98 -20.39 -12.49 2.92
C LEU A 98 -21.88 -12.85 2.95
N LYS A 99 -22.49 -13.01 1.77
CA LYS A 99 -23.89 -13.44 1.66
C LYS A 99 -24.15 -14.83 2.25
N ALA A 100 -23.23 -15.77 2.09
CA ALA A 100 -23.31 -17.10 2.71
C ALA A 100 -23.28 -17.02 4.24
N HIS A 101 -22.64 -16.00 4.80
CA HIS A 101 -22.64 -15.68 6.24
C HIS A 101 -23.79 -14.74 6.67
N ASN A 102 -24.82 -14.60 5.84
CA ASN A 102 -26.01 -13.75 6.09
C ASN A 102 -25.68 -12.24 6.22
N ILE A 103 -24.62 -11.78 5.54
CA ILE A 103 -24.23 -10.39 5.44
C ILE A 103 -24.57 -9.91 4.03
N THR A 104 -25.37 -8.86 3.92
CA THR A 104 -25.76 -8.30 2.63
C THR A 104 -25.66 -6.78 2.65
N PHE A 105 -25.37 -6.21 1.48
CA PHE A 105 -25.19 -4.79 1.28
C PHE A 105 -26.21 -4.28 0.29
N LEU A 106 -26.78 -3.11 0.55
CA LEU A 106 -27.72 -2.44 -0.34
C LEU A 106 -27.23 -1.01 -0.62
N ASN A 107 -27.00 -0.74 -1.90
CA ASN A 107 -26.67 0.62 -2.34
C ASN A 107 -27.97 1.44 -2.48
N GLY A 108 -28.02 2.60 -1.83
CA GLY A 108 -29.12 3.55 -1.86
C GLY A 108 -28.55 4.97 -1.77
N ASP A 109 -29.27 5.89 -1.14
CA ASP A 109 -28.75 7.23 -0.81
C ASP A 109 -27.49 7.14 0.08
N CYS A 110 -27.44 6.11 0.94
CA CYS A 110 -26.26 5.66 1.65
C CYS A 110 -26.17 4.13 1.58
N LEU A 111 -24.97 3.58 1.82
CA LEU A 111 -24.74 2.15 1.90
C LEU A 111 -25.38 1.59 3.17
N LYS A 112 -26.29 0.62 3.01
CA LYS A 112 -26.94 -0.11 4.12
C LYS A 112 -26.37 -1.51 4.24
N ILE A 113 -26.20 -1.96 5.47
CA ILE A 113 -25.64 -3.26 5.80
C ILE A 113 -26.64 -4.04 6.63
N PHE A 114 -26.85 -5.29 6.25
CA PHE A 114 -27.75 -6.20 6.95
C PHE A 114 -27.00 -7.44 7.41
N TYR A 115 -27.19 -7.82 8.67
CA TYR A 115 -26.74 -9.07 9.23
C TYR A 115 -27.92 -9.86 9.75
N LYS A 116 -28.09 -11.10 9.26
CA LYS A 116 -29.26 -11.96 9.56
C LYS A 116 -30.61 -11.24 9.37
N GLY A 117 -30.69 -10.39 8.34
CA GLY A 117 -31.87 -9.62 7.96
C GLY A 117 -32.11 -8.34 8.75
N ASN A 118 -31.32 -8.03 9.76
CA ASN A 118 -31.41 -6.79 10.53
C ASN A 118 -30.41 -5.76 10.00
N GLU A 119 -30.86 -4.52 9.80
CA GLU A 119 -29.97 -3.41 9.45
C GLU A 119 -29.01 -3.12 10.63
N ILE A 120 -27.73 -3.02 10.32
CA ILE A 120 -26.66 -2.72 11.27
C ILE A 120 -25.90 -1.48 10.81
N LEU A 121 -25.14 -0.84 11.70
CA LEU A 121 -24.39 0.39 11.42
C LEU A 121 -25.26 1.56 10.93
N ALA A 122 -26.57 1.55 11.26
CA ALA A 122 -27.52 2.59 10.83
C ALA A 122 -27.35 3.94 11.55
N SER A 123 -26.68 3.98 12.70
CA SER A 123 -26.47 5.20 13.47
C SER A 123 -25.31 6.02 12.92
N GLU A 124 -25.54 7.32 12.67
CA GLU A 124 -24.51 8.24 12.18
C GLU A 124 -23.41 8.52 13.20
N GLN A 125 -23.68 8.39 14.49
CA GLN A 125 -22.69 8.58 15.55
C GLN A 125 -22.75 7.42 16.54
N SER A 126 -21.61 6.73 16.66
CA SER A 126 -21.41 5.68 17.64
C SER A 126 -20.20 6.01 18.52
N SER A 127 -20.30 5.73 19.81
CA SER A 127 -19.13 5.69 20.70
C SER A 127 -18.28 4.44 20.46
N ASP A 128 -18.77 3.51 19.65
CA ASP A 128 -18.10 2.28 19.29
C ASP A 128 -17.03 2.54 18.20
N ARG A 129 -15.79 2.33 18.58
CA ARG A 129 -14.63 2.51 17.68
C ARG A 129 -14.70 1.60 16.46
N VAL A 130 -15.15 0.35 16.64
CA VAL A 130 -15.23 -0.63 15.54
C VAL A 130 -16.31 -0.23 14.55
N ALA A 131 -17.49 0.21 15.03
CA ALA A 131 -18.55 0.72 14.17
C ALA A 131 -18.08 1.92 13.33
N ASN A 132 -17.39 2.88 13.94
CA ASN A 132 -16.88 4.07 13.23
C ASN A 132 -15.83 3.67 12.18
N TYR A 133 -14.91 2.76 12.51
CA TYR A 133 -13.93 2.24 11.55
C TYR A 133 -14.63 1.58 10.34
N LEU A 134 -15.63 0.72 10.57
CA LEU A 134 -16.36 0.04 9.50
C LEU A 134 -17.12 1.04 8.60
N ARG A 135 -17.71 2.08 9.17
CA ARG A 135 -18.40 3.14 8.43
C ARG A 135 -17.43 3.89 7.51
N MET A 136 -16.29 4.31 8.06
CA MET A 136 -15.21 4.96 7.32
C MET A 136 -14.75 4.09 6.14
N ARG A 137 -14.34 2.85 6.40
CA ARG A 137 -13.82 1.93 5.37
C ARG A 137 -14.81 1.53 4.29
N LEU A 138 -16.11 1.62 4.55
CA LEU A 138 -17.18 1.36 3.60
C LEU A 138 -17.63 2.63 2.86
N GLY A 139 -17.05 3.79 3.16
CA GLY A 139 -17.43 5.07 2.59
C GLY A 139 -18.87 5.44 2.89
N ILE A 140 -19.35 5.13 4.11
CA ILE A 140 -20.69 5.54 4.55
C ILE A 140 -20.70 7.01 4.93
N ASP A 141 -19.58 7.48 5.51
CA ASP A 141 -19.36 8.85 5.99
C ASP A 141 -18.46 9.68 5.03
N ASP A 142 -18.40 9.33 3.75
CA ASP A 142 -17.58 9.96 2.70
C ASP A 142 -16.06 9.88 2.89
N ASP A 143 -15.59 8.97 3.74
CA ASP A 143 -14.17 8.75 4.00
C ASP A 143 -13.54 7.71 3.04
N GLU A 144 -12.30 7.36 3.23
CA GLU A 144 -11.41 6.51 2.45
C GLU A 144 -12.05 5.41 1.57
N ARG A 145 -12.24 5.68 0.29
CA ARG A 145 -12.73 4.70 -0.71
C ARG A 145 -11.65 4.31 -1.72
N CYS A 146 -10.40 4.40 -1.32
CA CYS A 146 -9.26 4.14 -2.18
C CYS A 146 -8.72 2.72 -2.07
N VAL A 147 -7.92 2.31 -3.04
CA VAL A 147 -7.07 1.13 -2.99
C VAL A 147 -5.70 1.57 -2.50
N ASN A 148 -5.27 1.05 -1.37
CA ASN A 148 -3.99 1.35 -0.75
C ASN A 148 -2.94 0.29 -1.08
N GLY A 149 -1.68 0.67 -1.08
CA GLY A 149 -0.53 -0.20 -1.25
C GLY A 149 0.77 0.46 -0.82
N PHE A 150 1.86 -0.15 -1.17
CA PHE A 150 3.20 0.22 -0.75
C PHE A 150 4.08 0.51 -1.96
N ALA A 151 5.01 1.44 -1.81
CA ALA A 151 5.96 1.78 -2.86
C ALA A 151 7.13 0.81 -2.95
N PHE A 152 7.54 0.15 -1.86
CA PHE A 152 8.75 -0.66 -1.80
C PHE A 152 8.44 -2.11 -1.41
N ARG A 153 8.87 -3.08 -2.24
CA ARG A 153 8.73 -4.52 -1.95
C ARG A 153 9.80 -5.00 -1.00
N ASP A 154 11.02 -4.52 -1.20
CA ASP A 154 12.16 -4.90 -0.37
C ASP A 154 11.95 -4.40 1.07
N SER A 155 12.08 -5.28 2.03
CA SER A 155 11.77 -5.04 3.46
C SER A 155 10.30 -4.84 3.84
N LEU A 156 9.34 -5.04 2.94
CA LEU A 156 7.91 -4.93 3.24
C LEU A 156 7.48 -5.83 4.42
N GLU A 157 8.12 -7.00 4.60
CA GLU A 157 7.85 -7.91 5.72
C GLU A 157 8.24 -7.35 7.10
N LYS A 158 9.02 -6.25 7.15
CA LYS A 158 9.39 -5.56 8.39
C LYS A 158 8.36 -4.52 8.80
N ASP A 159 7.52 -4.10 7.86
CA ASP A 159 6.45 -3.16 8.11
C ASP A 159 5.43 -3.72 9.11
N SER A 160 5.01 -2.90 10.07
CA SER A 160 4.06 -3.30 11.11
C SER A 160 2.69 -3.65 10.53
N TYR A 161 2.29 -2.97 9.46
CA TYR A 161 1.02 -3.19 8.78
C TYR A 161 0.99 -4.52 8.02
N TRP A 162 2.12 -4.96 7.44
CA TRP A 162 2.27 -6.31 6.90
C TRP A 162 1.90 -7.39 7.93
N ASN A 163 2.45 -7.27 9.14
CA ASN A 163 2.19 -8.23 10.22
C ASN A 163 0.74 -8.21 10.70
N HIS A 164 0.08 -7.05 10.64
CA HIS A 164 -1.34 -6.92 10.95
C HIS A 164 -2.20 -7.64 9.91
N LEU A 165 -1.97 -7.39 8.62
CA LEU A 165 -2.72 -7.99 7.51
C LEU A 165 -2.54 -9.52 7.38
N ARG A 166 -1.45 -10.08 7.90
CA ARG A 166 -1.25 -11.54 7.95
C ARG A 166 -2.31 -12.28 8.78
N ARG A 167 -3.04 -11.58 9.66
CA ARG A 167 -4.08 -12.16 10.51
C ARG A 167 -5.45 -12.23 9.82
N GLY A 168 -5.51 -11.90 8.54
CA GLY A 168 -6.72 -11.84 7.73
C GLY A 168 -7.02 -10.42 7.25
N PRO A 169 -8.01 -10.27 6.34
CA PRO A 169 -8.45 -8.96 5.88
C PRO A 169 -8.91 -8.10 7.06
N GLU A 170 -8.36 -6.91 7.19
CA GLU A 170 -8.66 -5.99 8.31
C GLU A 170 -10.16 -5.73 8.45
N PHE A 171 -10.85 -5.49 7.32
CA PHE A 171 -12.30 -5.33 7.33
C PHE A 171 -13.02 -6.52 7.99
N LEU A 172 -12.67 -7.76 7.64
CA LEU A 172 -13.30 -8.94 8.23
C LEU A 172 -12.96 -9.13 9.70
N GLN A 173 -11.75 -8.76 10.12
CA GLN A 173 -11.36 -8.78 11.53
C GLN A 173 -12.29 -7.87 12.34
N GLN A 174 -12.43 -6.60 11.92
CA GLN A 174 -13.27 -5.61 12.58
C GLN A 174 -14.77 -5.95 12.48
N PHE A 175 -15.21 -6.45 11.31
CA PHE A 175 -16.61 -6.82 11.10
C PHE A 175 -17.00 -8.03 11.96
N SER A 176 -16.13 -9.04 12.05
CA SER A 176 -16.29 -10.22 12.91
C SER A 176 -16.39 -9.83 14.40
N GLU A 177 -15.57 -8.86 14.83
CA GLU A 177 -15.63 -8.31 16.19
C GLU A 177 -16.95 -7.58 16.42
N TYR A 178 -17.39 -6.72 15.49
CA TYR A 178 -18.62 -5.94 15.60
C TYR A 178 -19.89 -6.80 15.71
N ILE A 179 -19.96 -7.90 14.94
CA ILE A 179 -21.13 -8.81 14.96
C ILE A 179 -20.97 -9.94 15.98
N GLU A 180 -19.87 -9.97 16.74
CA GLU A 180 -19.53 -11.03 17.72
C GLU A 180 -19.54 -12.44 17.11
N ASP A 181 -19.15 -12.60 15.84
CA ASP A 181 -19.10 -13.88 15.11
C ASP A 181 -17.71 -14.16 14.54
N ARG A 182 -16.87 -14.81 15.34
CA ARG A 182 -15.49 -15.13 15.00
C ARG A 182 -15.38 -16.13 13.83
N ASN A 183 -16.39 -16.95 13.59
CA ASN A 183 -16.37 -17.91 12.48
C ASN A 183 -16.26 -17.20 11.13
N LEU A 184 -16.75 -15.95 11.01
CA LEU A 184 -16.64 -15.16 9.78
C LEU A 184 -15.18 -15.01 9.33
N ILE A 185 -14.28 -14.64 10.22
CA ILE A 185 -12.87 -14.45 9.85
C ILE A 185 -12.11 -15.79 9.78
N ASP A 186 -12.37 -16.71 10.70
CA ASP A 186 -11.68 -17.99 10.75
C ASP A 186 -11.98 -18.86 9.51
N ASP A 187 -13.23 -18.90 9.05
CA ASP A 187 -13.62 -19.58 7.80
C ASP A 187 -13.04 -18.92 6.56
N TYR A 188 -12.95 -17.58 6.55
CA TYR A 188 -12.34 -16.88 5.43
C TYR A 188 -10.86 -17.22 5.29
N ILE A 189 -10.10 -17.12 6.37
CA ILE A 189 -8.65 -17.42 6.38
C ILE A 189 -8.41 -18.88 5.94
N LYS A 190 -9.23 -19.82 6.40
CA LYS A 190 -9.10 -21.23 6.06
C LYS A 190 -9.27 -21.52 4.57
N ASN A 191 -10.07 -20.72 3.86
CA ASN A 191 -10.44 -20.94 2.45
C ASN A 191 -9.84 -19.85 1.53
N SER A 192 -8.78 -19.18 1.96
CA SER A 192 -8.13 -18.12 1.20
C SER A 192 -6.62 -18.14 1.37
N HIS A 193 -5.94 -17.40 0.51
CA HIS A 193 -4.51 -17.21 0.57
C HIS A 193 -4.15 -15.74 0.62
N TYR A 194 -3.05 -15.43 1.27
CA TYR A 194 -2.51 -14.08 1.37
C TYR A 194 -1.49 -13.83 0.26
N PHE A 195 -1.66 -12.75 -0.48
CA PHE A 195 -0.82 -12.39 -1.63
C PHE A 195 -0.26 -10.98 -1.50
N CYS A 196 0.93 -10.79 -2.07
CA CYS A 196 1.44 -9.51 -2.51
C CYS A 196 1.19 -9.41 -4.02
N PHE A 197 0.38 -8.45 -4.45
CA PHE A 197 0.13 -8.13 -5.85
C PHE A 197 1.06 -7.00 -6.26
N GLU A 198 1.71 -7.17 -7.39
CA GLU A 198 2.55 -6.17 -8.03
C GLU A 198 1.83 -5.56 -9.21
N TYR A 199 1.75 -4.25 -9.23
CA TYR A 199 1.19 -3.46 -10.31
C TYR A 199 2.20 -2.42 -10.80
N MET A 200 2.15 -2.10 -12.10
CA MET A 200 2.86 -0.95 -12.67
C MET A 200 1.83 0.13 -12.93
N VAL A 201 1.85 1.19 -12.12
CA VAL A 201 0.81 2.21 -12.08
C VAL A 201 1.36 3.54 -12.62
N PRO A 202 0.64 4.25 -13.52
CA PRO A 202 1.03 5.59 -13.93
C PRO A 202 1.21 6.51 -12.72
N ILE A 203 2.28 7.30 -12.69
CA ILE A 203 2.56 8.23 -11.59
C ILE A 203 1.46 9.28 -11.42
N SER A 204 0.74 9.60 -12.51
CA SER A 204 -0.43 10.48 -12.48
C SER A 204 -1.62 9.91 -11.72
N ASP A 205 -1.74 8.57 -11.65
CA ASP A 205 -2.88 7.87 -11.09
C ASP A 205 -2.66 7.48 -9.61
N ILE A 206 -1.46 7.70 -9.08
CA ILE A 206 -1.16 7.48 -7.66
C ILE A 206 -1.23 8.78 -6.86
N ILE A 207 -1.58 8.64 -5.60
CA ILE A 207 -1.44 9.66 -4.55
C ILE A 207 -0.48 9.11 -3.51
N ILE A 208 0.45 9.92 -3.04
CA ILE A 208 1.28 9.59 -1.88
C ILE A 208 0.48 9.96 -0.65
N ASP A 209 0.25 8.99 0.23
CA ASP A 209 -0.58 9.20 1.42
C ASP A 209 -0.07 10.36 2.28
N GLY A 210 -0.99 11.23 2.69
CA GLY A 210 -0.65 12.49 3.40
C GLY A 210 -0.10 13.62 2.50
N HIS A 211 -0.06 13.44 1.17
CA HIS A 211 0.48 14.40 0.20
C HIS A 211 -0.40 14.52 -1.06
N ASP A 212 -1.67 14.81 -0.87
CA ASP A 212 -2.72 14.74 -1.91
C ASP A 212 -2.55 15.76 -3.04
N GLU A 213 -1.93 16.90 -2.74
CA GLU A 213 -1.78 18.03 -3.69
C GLU A 213 -0.52 17.95 -4.58
N MET A 214 0.33 16.91 -4.41
CA MET A 214 1.59 16.83 -5.17
C MET A 214 1.35 16.62 -6.67
N ASP A 215 2.02 17.42 -7.50
CA ASP A 215 2.13 17.15 -8.93
C ASP A 215 3.12 16.00 -9.23
N ASN A 216 3.20 15.54 -10.49
CA ASN A 216 4.05 14.41 -10.87
C ASN A 216 5.54 14.67 -10.63
N LYS A 217 5.97 15.92 -10.70
CA LYS A 217 7.36 16.30 -10.42
C LYS A 217 7.63 16.22 -8.92
N GLU A 218 6.76 16.74 -8.10
CA GLU A 218 6.85 16.70 -6.64
C GLU A 218 6.80 15.27 -6.12
N LYS A 219 5.88 14.43 -6.66
CA LYS A 219 5.83 12.98 -6.39
C LYS A 219 7.17 12.33 -6.72
N THR A 220 7.77 12.67 -7.89
CA THR A 220 9.06 12.11 -8.29
C THR A 220 10.18 12.50 -7.33
N TYR A 221 10.25 13.76 -6.90
CA TYR A 221 11.22 14.20 -5.91
C TYR A 221 11.07 13.47 -4.59
N TYR A 222 9.83 13.37 -4.09
CA TYR A 222 9.54 12.66 -2.86
C TYR A 222 9.94 11.18 -2.94
N LEU A 223 9.50 10.48 -3.99
CA LEU A 223 9.81 9.05 -4.18
C LEU A 223 11.30 8.80 -4.34
N LEU A 224 12.03 9.64 -5.08
CA LEU A 224 13.49 9.54 -5.18
C LEU A 224 14.15 9.76 -3.82
N GLY A 225 13.69 10.72 -3.03
CA GLY A 225 14.16 10.92 -1.66
C GLY A 225 14.01 9.66 -0.81
N GLN A 226 12.85 8.99 -0.90
CA GLN A 226 12.62 7.71 -0.23
C GLN A 226 13.49 6.59 -0.80
N CYS A 227 13.74 6.57 -2.12
CA CYS A 227 14.68 5.63 -2.74
C CYS A 227 16.08 5.78 -2.15
N PHE A 228 16.57 7.01 -1.96
CA PHE A 228 17.87 7.26 -1.32
C PHE A 228 17.91 6.73 0.12
N ARG A 229 16.84 6.94 0.90
CA ARG A 229 16.71 6.39 2.25
C ARG A 229 16.78 4.86 2.27
N HIS A 230 16.02 4.19 1.36
CA HIS A 230 16.04 2.74 1.23
C HIS A 230 17.41 2.20 0.80
N LEU A 231 18.07 2.85 -0.17
CA LEU A 231 19.42 2.48 -0.57
C LEU A 231 20.42 2.59 0.59
N LEU A 232 20.30 3.64 1.39
CA LEU A 232 21.15 3.86 2.56
C LEU A 232 20.91 2.81 3.65
N LYS A 233 19.65 2.55 3.99
CA LYS A 233 19.27 1.49 4.96
C LYS A 233 19.77 0.11 4.51
N TYR A 234 19.64 -0.20 3.23
CA TYR A 234 20.14 -1.45 2.69
C TYR A 234 21.67 -1.57 2.85
N HIS A 235 22.39 -0.50 2.61
CA HIS A 235 23.84 -0.45 2.81
C HIS A 235 24.22 -0.68 4.28
N ARG A 236 23.51 -0.03 5.21
CA ARG A 236 23.70 -0.23 6.65
C ARG A 236 23.37 -1.65 7.11
N ASN A 237 22.24 -2.21 6.70
CA ASN A 237 21.82 -3.56 7.08
C ASN A 237 22.83 -4.62 6.60
N ARG A 238 23.50 -4.38 5.47
CA ARG A 238 24.58 -5.24 4.99
C ARG A 238 25.84 -5.12 5.85
N MET A 239 26.14 -3.94 6.36
CA MET A 239 27.29 -3.68 7.24
C MET A 239 27.01 -4.13 8.68
N TYR A 240 25.74 -4.01 9.13
CA TYR A 240 25.29 -4.30 10.48
C TYR A 240 24.01 -5.15 10.46
N PRO A 241 24.11 -6.49 10.25
CA PRO A 241 22.94 -7.37 10.06
C PRO A 241 21.96 -7.40 11.26
N ASP A 242 22.46 -7.10 12.45
CA ASP A 242 21.64 -7.08 13.68
C ASP A 242 20.91 -5.75 13.90
N PHE A 243 21.17 -4.75 13.05
CA PHE A 243 20.47 -3.47 13.13
C PHE A 243 19.12 -3.60 12.42
N ARG A 244 18.04 -3.56 13.20
CA ARG A 244 16.66 -3.59 12.70
C ARG A 244 16.13 -2.17 12.73
N ASP A 245 16.22 -1.46 11.59
CA ASP A 245 15.37 -0.31 11.38
C ASP A 245 13.93 -0.79 11.20
N GLU A 246 13.00 -0.26 11.98
CA GLU A 246 11.59 -0.32 11.63
C GLU A 246 11.43 0.50 10.36
N ASP A 247 10.98 -0.15 9.30
CA ASP A 247 10.85 0.49 8.01
C ASP A 247 9.39 0.90 7.82
N ASP A 248 9.13 2.19 7.94
CA ASP A 248 7.88 2.76 7.48
C ASP A 248 7.94 2.85 5.95
N ASN A 249 7.25 1.95 5.29
CA ASN A 249 7.13 1.97 3.84
C ASN A 249 6.30 3.16 3.38
N VAL A 250 6.58 3.68 2.19
CA VAL A 250 5.74 4.72 1.60
C VAL A 250 4.38 4.14 1.22
N LEU A 251 3.34 4.68 1.81
CA LEU A 251 1.97 4.33 1.44
C LEU A 251 1.57 5.09 0.18
N LEU A 252 1.08 4.33 -0.78
CA LEU A 252 0.50 4.82 -2.03
C LEU A 252 -0.99 4.50 -2.04
N ARG A 253 -1.78 5.36 -2.64
CA ARG A 253 -3.20 5.10 -2.88
C ARG A 253 -3.63 5.56 -4.27
N LEU A 254 -4.72 5.01 -4.76
CA LEU A 254 -5.43 5.55 -5.90
C LEU A 254 -6.39 6.65 -5.44
N GLU A 255 -6.92 7.42 -6.40
CA GLU A 255 -8.07 8.28 -6.17
C GLU A 255 -9.24 7.47 -5.59
N ASP A 256 -10.10 8.15 -4.84
CA ASP A 256 -11.33 7.54 -4.33
C ASP A 256 -12.18 6.99 -5.48
N ASP A 257 -12.80 5.85 -5.22
CA ASP A 257 -13.60 5.09 -6.19
C ASP A 257 -12.81 4.56 -7.42
N ALA A 258 -11.48 4.77 -7.48
CA ALA A 258 -10.64 4.15 -8.49
C ALA A 258 -10.36 2.68 -8.18
N THR A 259 -10.20 1.90 -9.25
CA THR A 259 -9.91 0.46 -9.18
C THR A 259 -8.55 0.19 -9.81
N MET A 260 -7.79 -0.72 -9.22
CA MET A 260 -6.53 -1.21 -9.79
C MET A 260 -6.84 -1.94 -11.09
N LYS A 261 -6.43 -1.38 -12.22
CA LYS A 261 -6.74 -1.89 -13.56
C LYS A 261 -6.00 -3.18 -13.86
N LYS A 262 -6.66 -4.06 -14.62
CA LYS A 262 -6.10 -5.36 -15.03
C LYS A 262 -4.81 -5.22 -15.85
N GLU A 263 -4.72 -4.22 -16.68
CA GLU A 263 -3.55 -3.92 -17.52
C GLU A 263 -2.33 -3.46 -16.72
N TRP A 264 -2.51 -2.97 -15.50
CA TRP A 264 -1.41 -2.60 -14.61
C TRP A 264 -0.81 -3.81 -13.87
N PHE A 265 -1.49 -4.95 -13.89
CA PHE A 265 -1.05 -6.14 -13.18
C PHE A 265 0.23 -6.73 -13.79
N VAL A 266 1.26 -6.88 -12.96
CA VAL A 266 2.55 -7.49 -13.31
C VAL A 266 2.61 -8.92 -12.80
N SER A 267 2.50 -9.10 -11.48
CA SER A 267 2.64 -10.39 -10.85
C SER A 267 1.87 -10.49 -9.52
N LYS A 268 1.77 -11.70 -8.99
CA LYS A 268 1.37 -11.93 -7.60
C LYS A 268 2.26 -12.99 -6.96
N GLU A 269 2.63 -12.74 -5.72
CA GLU A 269 3.42 -13.64 -4.89
C GLU A 269 2.57 -14.17 -3.74
N LEU A 270 2.58 -15.50 -3.54
CA LEU A 270 1.94 -16.13 -2.39
C LEU A 270 2.80 -15.89 -1.14
N ILE A 271 2.18 -15.32 -0.11
CA ILE A 271 2.82 -15.11 1.18
C ILE A 271 2.46 -16.29 2.09
N VAL A 272 3.48 -17.00 2.56
CA VAL A 272 3.27 -18.08 3.54
C VAL A 272 3.04 -17.46 4.93
N VAL A 273 1.89 -17.76 5.52
CA VAL A 273 1.41 -17.19 6.79
C VAL A 273 1.59 -18.19 7.92
#